data_e6d9d76bd19b19b8a524d4ff01cee50c
#
_entry.id   e6d9d76bd19b19b8a524d4ff01cee50c
#
_cell.length_a   1.000
_cell.length_b   1.000
_cell.length_c   1.000
_cell.angle_alpha   90.00
_cell.angle_beta   90.00
_cell.angle_gamma   90.00
#
_symmetry.space_group_name_H-M   'P 1'
#
loop_
_entity.id
_entity.type
_entity.pdbx_description
1 polymer ?
#
loop_
_entity_poly.entity_id
_entity_poly.type
_entity_poly.pdbx_seq_one_letter_code
_entity_poly.pdbx_strand_id
1 'polypeptide(L)'
;MPITKRQWLMFKHIHIVACSPRSGTTLLHEAMVTCFRTNKHYDHEIRFHLVTAKNNDVVITKRPKDTLYMPGVIDDPNLYVIYVTRDPRDVIVSRHGKSEDMYYSNIRLWRELHACAHSLFGHDRFLNIRYEDFVNNPDATQSQITAKFPWLEKQHKFSEYHEHAQVSEKSKVAMRGVRPIGPTSVGVWRKHLGRIVQQQAIHGTMTPDLVGCGYESSPDWEVVLDGVLPDKSNSWYPEKKPFWQRIX
;
A
#
# COMPACT_ATOMS: atom_id res chain seq x y z
N MET A 1 -17.66 -19.19 41.70
CA MET A 1 -18.14 -19.32 40.33
C MET A 1 -16.92 -19.38 39.40
N PRO A 2 -16.77 -20.41 38.57
CA PRO A 2 -15.62 -20.46 37.69
C PRO A 2 -15.72 -19.36 36.64
N ILE A 3 -14.66 -18.60 36.49
CA ILE A 3 -14.50 -17.61 35.42
C ILE A 3 -14.48 -18.40 34.11
N THR A 4 -15.57 -18.32 33.36
CA THR A 4 -15.63 -18.92 32.02
C THR A 4 -14.50 -18.31 31.19
N LYS A 5 -13.57 -19.15 30.76
CA LYS A 5 -12.54 -18.75 29.80
C LYS A 5 -13.25 -18.15 28.59
N ARG A 6 -13.12 -16.84 28.40
CA ARG A 6 -13.55 -16.19 27.16
C ARG A 6 -12.88 -16.93 26.01
N GLN A 7 -13.66 -17.63 25.24
CA GLN A 7 -13.16 -18.32 24.06
C GLN A 7 -12.88 -17.23 23.02
N TRP A 8 -11.60 -16.86 22.86
CA TRP A 8 -11.20 -15.87 21.90
C TRP A 8 -11.55 -16.38 20.49
N LEU A 9 -12.27 -15.55 19.74
CA LEU A 9 -12.54 -15.83 18.32
C LEU A 9 -11.19 -15.87 17.58
N MET A 10 -10.85 -17.01 16.99
CA MET A 10 -9.61 -17.20 16.23
C MET A 10 -9.95 -17.19 14.75
N PHE A 11 -9.55 -16.14 14.07
CA PHE A 11 -9.71 -15.98 12.63
C PHE A 11 -8.40 -15.45 12.04
N LYS A 12 -8.29 -15.42 10.74
CA LYS A 12 -7.10 -14.92 10.04
C LYS A 12 -7.48 -13.64 9.29
N HIS A 13 -6.98 -12.51 9.74
CA HIS A 13 -7.27 -11.22 9.12
C HIS A 13 -5.99 -10.67 8.48
N ILE A 14 -5.92 -10.70 7.13
CA ILE A 14 -4.88 -9.97 6.41
C ILE A 14 -5.35 -8.54 6.18
N HIS A 15 -4.60 -7.58 6.69
CA HIS A 15 -4.86 -6.16 6.46
C HIS A 15 -3.77 -5.57 5.56
N ILE A 16 -4.17 -5.08 4.38
CA ILE A 16 -3.24 -4.51 3.41
C ILE A 16 -3.09 -3.01 3.69
N VAL A 17 -1.88 -2.61 4.01
CA VAL A 17 -1.50 -1.21 4.27
C VAL A 17 -0.41 -0.79 3.27
N ALA A 18 0.05 0.47 3.31
CA ALA A 18 1.03 0.94 2.31
C ALA A 18 1.84 2.14 2.77
N CYS A 19 2.91 2.40 2.04
CA CYS A 19 3.75 3.60 2.20
C CYS A 19 2.98 4.89 1.91
N SER A 20 1.85 4.80 1.23
CA SER A 20 0.95 5.94 0.95
C SER A 20 -0.33 5.44 0.29
N PRO A 21 -1.43 6.19 0.34
CA PRO A 21 -2.48 6.00 -0.67
C PRO A 21 -1.87 6.11 -2.08
N ARG A 22 -2.47 5.45 -3.05
CA ARG A 22 -2.00 5.37 -4.45
C ARG A 22 -0.79 4.43 -4.64
N SER A 23 -0.57 3.50 -3.73
CA SER A 23 0.50 2.50 -3.82
C SER A 23 0.07 1.16 -4.42
N GLY A 24 -1.16 1.08 -4.99
CA GLY A 24 -1.61 -0.15 -5.63
C GLY A 24 -2.35 -1.13 -4.71
N THR A 25 -2.71 -0.71 -3.49
CA THR A 25 -3.38 -1.59 -2.52
C THR A 25 -4.73 -2.11 -3.01
N THR A 26 -5.46 -1.35 -3.84
CA THR A 26 -6.73 -1.82 -4.40
C THR A 26 -6.50 -3.00 -5.33
N LEU A 27 -5.51 -2.88 -6.23
CA LEU A 27 -5.20 -3.97 -7.15
C LEU A 27 -4.75 -5.24 -6.40
N LEU A 28 -3.88 -5.07 -5.41
CA LEU A 28 -3.42 -6.22 -4.61
C LEU A 28 -4.58 -6.84 -3.82
N HIS A 29 -5.43 -6.02 -3.21
CA HIS A 29 -6.61 -6.52 -2.47
C HIS A 29 -7.53 -7.33 -3.39
N GLU A 30 -7.87 -6.78 -4.57
CA GLU A 30 -8.75 -7.47 -5.52
C GLU A 30 -8.12 -8.77 -6.03
N ALA A 31 -6.80 -8.75 -6.31
CA ALA A 31 -6.09 -9.97 -6.70
C ALA A 31 -6.15 -11.03 -5.59
N MET A 32 -5.96 -10.60 -4.33
CA MET A 32 -5.97 -11.54 -3.20
C MET A 32 -7.36 -12.12 -2.97
N VAL A 33 -8.43 -11.30 -2.95
CA VAL A 33 -9.79 -11.84 -2.71
C VAL A 33 -10.32 -12.66 -3.87
N THR A 34 -9.77 -12.45 -5.07
CA THR A 34 -10.11 -13.27 -6.25
C THR A 34 -9.35 -14.59 -6.24
N CYS A 35 -8.06 -14.56 -5.90
CA CYS A 35 -7.16 -15.70 -6.12
C CYS A 35 -6.90 -16.55 -4.88
N PHE A 36 -7.39 -16.13 -3.72
CA PHE A 36 -7.35 -16.93 -2.49
C PHE A 36 -8.76 -17.13 -1.95
N ARG A 37 -8.98 -18.26 -1.26
CA ARG A 37 -10.25 -18.53 -0.60
C ARG A 37 -10.42 -17.59 0.61
N THR A 38 -11.53 -16.84 0.61
CA THR A 38 -11.88 -15.93 1.71
C THR A 38 -13.34 -16.16 2.12
N ASN A 39 -13.63 -15.85 3.38
CA ASN A 39 -14.97 -16.05 3.95
C ASN A 39 -15.80 -14.78 3.97
N LYS A 40 -15.15 -13.62 3.88
CA LYS A 40 -15.86 -12.35 3.93
C LYS A 40 -15.15 -11.32 3.06
N HIS A 41 -15.92 -10.58 2.31
CA HIS A 41 -15.44 -9.55 1.39
C HIS A 41 -15.87 -8.16 1.86
N TYR A 42 -14.97 -7.20 1.74
CA TYR A 42 -15.23 -5.77 1.95
C TYR A 42 -14.85 -5.03 0.67
N ASP A 43 -15.80 -4.38 0.05
CA ASP A 43 -15.62 -3.73 -1.26
C ASP A 43 -15.02 -2.31 -1.20
N HIS A 44 -14.61 -1.87 -0.01
CA HIS A 44 -14.06 -0.53 0.21
C HIS A 44 -13.03 -0.56 1.34
N GLU A 45 -12.37 0.55 1.56
CA GLU A 45 -11.42 0.67 2.67
C GLU A 45 -12.17 0.58 4.00
N ILE A 46 -11.68 -0.26 4.89
CA ILE A 46 -12.21 -0.41 6.24
C ILE A 46 -11.04 -0.36 7.23
N ARG A 47 -11.25 0.27 8.37
CA ARG A 47 -10.27 0.27 9.46
C ARG A 47 -10.13 -1.14 10.02
N PHE A 48 -8.88 -1.55 10.32
CA PHE A 48 -8.60 -2.93 10.75
C PHE A 48 -9.45 -3.36 11.95
N HIS A 49 -9.70 -2.45 12.90
CA HIS A 49 -10.43 -2.77 14.15
C HIS A 49 -11.95 -2.84 13.97
N LEU A 50 -12.48 -2.47 12.81
CA LEU A 50 -13.91 -2.59 12.50
C LEU A 50 -14.26 -3.89 11.79
N VAL A 51 -13.26 -4.73 11.53
CA VAL A 51 -13.48 -6.01 10.86
C VAL A 51 -14.14 -6.99 11.83
N THR A 52 -15.20 -7.66 11.37
CA THR A 52 -15.88 -8.72 12.13
C THR A 52 -15.73 -10.04 11.39
N ALA A 53 -15.51 -11.10 12.12
CA ALA A 53 -15.28 -12.44 11.56
C ALA A 53 -15.78 -13.50 12.53
N LYS A 54 -16.00 -14.71 12.01
CA LYS A 54 -16.32 -15.91 12.82
C LYS A 54 -15.04 -16.71 13.04
N ASN A 55 -15.10 -17.70 13.93
CA ASN A 55 -13.99 -18.64 14.11
C ASN A 55 -13.62 -19.28 12.77
N ASN A 56 -12.34 -19.35 12.52
CA ASN A 56 -11.72 -19.93 11.33
C ASN A 56 -11.96 -19.17 10.02
N ASP A 57 -12.60 -17.99 10.07
CA ASP A 57 -12.71 -17.16 8.87
C ASP A 57 -11.33 -16.68 8.39
N VAL A 58 -11.20 -16.55 7.07
CA VAL A 58 -10.11 -15.83 6.41
C VAL A 58 -10.71 -14.54 5.82
N VAL A 59 -10.21 -13.41 6.27
CA VAL A 59 -10.72 -12.09 5.86
C VAL A 59 -9.54 -11.27 5.33
N ILE A 60 -9.74 -10.62 4.19
CA ILE A 60 -8.73 -9.73 3.61
C ILE A 60 -9.35 -8.35 3.44
N THR A 61 -8.68 -7.34 3.99
CA THR A 61 -9.14 -5.95 3.94
C THR A 61 -7.98 -5.02 3.59
N LYS A 62 -8.28 -3.77 3.30
CA LYS A 62 -7.24 -2.78 3.04
C LYS A 62 -7.59 -1.41 3.59
N ARG A 63 -6.57 -0.69 4.00
CA ARG A 63 -6.62 0.75 4.23
C ARG A 63 -5.18 1.27 4.31
N PRO A 64 -4.68 1.92 3.24
CA PRO A 64 -3.24 2.29 3.17
C PRO A 64 -2.71 3.04 4.39
N LYS A 65 -3.48 3.97 4.95
CA LYS A 65 -3.06 4.81 6.07
C LYS A 65 -3.04 4.11 7.42
N ASP A 66 -3.63 2.91 7.51
CA ASP A 66 -3.59 2.16 8.77
C ASP A 66 -2.16 1.70 9.11
N THR A 67 -1.21 1.87 8.20
CA THR A 67 0.23 1.69 8.48
C THR A 67 0.64 2.37 9.78
N LEU A 68 0.08 3.57 10.06
CA LEU A 68 0.39 4.33 11.28
C LEU A 68 0.11 3.56 12.58
N TYR A 69 -0.86 2.64 12.55
CA TYR A 69 -1.31 1.93 13.74
C TYR A 69 -0.66 0.56 13.90
N MET A 70 -0.06 0.03 12.82
CA MET A 70 0.43 -1.36 12.82
C MET A 70 1.47 -1.64 13.90
N PRO A 71 2.43 -0.73 14.20
CA PRO A 71 3.37 -1.02 15.30
C PRO A 71 2.71 -1.25 16.65
N GLY A 72 1.57 -0.63 16.91
CA GLY A 72 0.86 -0.78 18.18
C GLY A 72 -0.07 -2.00 18.24
N VAL A 73 -0.31 -2.70 17.13
CA VAL A 73 -1.31 -3.77 17.09
C VAL A 73 -0.82 -5.07 16.43
N ILE A 74 0.42 -5.10 15.95
CA ILE A 74 0.94 -6.25 15.18
C ILE A 74 0.95 -7.55 15.98
N ASP A 75 0.94 -7.46 17.31
CA ASP A 75 0.93 -8.63 18.20
C ASP A 75 -0.45 -9.27 18.35
N ASP A 76 -1.52 -8.66 17.81
CA ASP A 76 -2.84 -9.30 17.78
C ASP A 76 -2.72 -10.65 17.05
N PRO A 77 -3.05 -11.78 17.69
CA PRO A 77 -2.86 -13.10 17.08
C PRO A 77 -3.71 -13.33 15.84
N ASN A 78 -4.76 -12.54 15.63
CA ASN A 78 -5.62 -12.65 14.44
C ASN A 78 -5.13 -11.80 13.28
N LEU A 79 -4.24 -10.82 13.52
CA LEU A 79 -3.84 -9.82 12.52
C LEU A 79 -2.56 -10.22 11.80
N TYR A 80 -2.60 -10.17 10.49
CA TYR A 80 -1.49 -10.35 9.56
C TYR A 80 -1.46 -9.14 8.64
N VAL A 81 -0.29 -8.59 8.37
CA VAL A 81 -0.17 -7.34 7.63
C VAL A 81 0.62 -7.56 6.35
N ILE A 82 0.07 -7.08 5.23
CA ILE A 82 0.84 -6.92 4.00
C ILE A 82 1.02 -5.43 3.78
N TYR A 83 2.26 -5.00 3.73
CA TYR A 83 2.64 -3.61 3.50
C TYR A 83 3.16 -3.46 2.07
N VAL A 84 2.57 -2.53 1.33
CA VAL A 84 2.98 -2.27 -0.05
C VAL A 84 3.93 -1.06 -0.07
N THR A 85 5.18 -1.31 -0.42
CA THR A 85 6.16 -0.26 -0.76
C THR A 85 6.03 0.08 -2.24
N ARG A 86 6.16 1.34 -2.58
CA ARG A 86 6.17 1.81 -3.98
C ARG A 86 7.11 2.98 -4.12
N ASP A 87 7.74 3.12 -5.28
CA ASP A 87 8.63 4.25 -5.60
C ASP A 87 7.91 5.56 -5.20
N PRO A 88 8.49 6.33 -4.26
CA PRO A 88 7.86 7.58 -3.81
C PRO A 88 7.59 8.55 -4.95
N ARG A 89 8.44 8.55 -6.00
CA ARG A 89 8.27 9.44 -7.16
C ARG A 89 6.95 9.13 -7.88
N ASP A 90 6.62 7.84 -8.08
CA ASP A 90 5.36 7.44 -8.72
C ASP A 90 4.15 7.72 -7.83
N VAL A 91 4.32 7.64 -6.51
CA VAL A 91 3.24 7.91 -5.55
C VAL A 91 2.87 9.40 -5.57
N ILE A 92 3.87 10.29 -5.49
CA ILE A 92 3.63 11.73 -5.31
C ILE A 92 3.13 12.43 -6.58
N VAL A 93 3.29 11.80 -7.75
CA VAL A 93 2.76 12.35 -9.00
C VAL A 93 1.33 11.87 -9.31
N SER A 94 0.77 11.01 -8.47
CA SER A 94 -0.61 10.53 -8.67
C SER A 94 -1.60 11.65 -8.35
N ARG A 95 -2.50 11.94 -9.31
CA ARG A 95 -3.52 12.98 -9.14
C ARG A 95 -4.67 12.51 -8.24
N HIS A 96 -5.32 13.46 -7.62
CA HIS A 96 -6.52 13.21 -6.81
C HIS A 96 -7.69 12.84 -7.73
N GLY A 97 -8.43 11.78 -7.37
CA GLY A 97 -9.49 11.27 -8.24
C GLY A 97 -10.68 12.22 -8.44
N LYS A 98 -10.81 13.23 -7.58
CA LYS A 98 -11.89 14.22 -7.66
C LYS A 98 -11.42 15.59 -8.14
N SER A 99 -10.13 15.76 -8.37
CA SER A 99 -9.55 17.03 -8.81
C SER A 99 -8.24 16.76 -9.56
N GLU A 100 -8.25 17.04 -10.84
CA GLU A 100 -7.08 16.86 -11.69
C GLU A 100 -5.98 17.91 -11.39
N ASP A 101 -6.34 19.00 -10.71
CA ASP A 101 -5.42 20.08 -10.38
C ASP A 101 -4.63 19.82 -9.10
N MET A 102 -4.90 18.69 -8.41
CA MET A 102 -4.32 18.41 -7.10
C MET A 102 -3.68 17.03 -7.08
N TYR A 103 -2.45 16.94 -6.57
CA TYR A 103 -1.81 15.66 -6.30
C TYR A 103 -2.42 15.01 -5.07
N TYR A 104 -2.53 13.67 -5.08
CA TYR A 104 -3.17 12.96 -3.96
C TYR A 104 -2.29 12.97 -2.72
N SER A 105 -0.99 12.70 -2.86
CA SER A 105 -0.07 12.48 -1.76
C SER A 105 1.19 13.35 -1.90
N ASN A 106 2.08 13.27 -0.91
CA ASN A 106 3.36 13.98 -0.89
C ASN A 106 4.43 13.11 -0.21
N ILE A 107 5.70 13.54 -0.34
CA ILE A 107 6.83 12.76 0.18
C ILE A 107 6.84 12.74 1.72
N ARG A 108 6.32 13.78 2.39
CA ARG A 108 6.21 13.78 3.86
C ARG A 108 5.37 12.60 4.35
N LEU A 109 4.19 12.41 3.74
CA LEU A 109 3.29 11.30 4.13
C LEU A 109 3.93 9.96 3.82
N TRP A 110 4.59 9.84 2.66
CA TRP A 110 5.30 8.61 2.29
C TRP A 110 6.35 8.26 3.35
N ARG A 111 7.18 9.23 3.72
CA ARG A 111 8.25 9.04 4.73
C ARG A 111 7.67 8.62 6.08
N GLU A 112 6.60 9.28 6.52
CA GLU A 112 5.95 8.98 7.80
C GLU A 112 5.42 7.54 7.85
N LEU A 113 4.68 7.13 6.82
CA LEU A 113 4.13 5.78 6.75
C LEU A 113 5.23 4.73 6.58
N HIS A 114 6.25 5.02 5.75
CA HIS A 114 7.35 4.09 5.54
C HIS A 114 8.16 3.87 6.82
N ALA A 115 8.42 4.92 7.58
CA ALA A 115 9.14 4.80 8.86
C ALA A 115 8.37 3.89 9.85
N CYS A 116 7.04 4.05 9.92
CA CYS A 116 6.21 3.16 10.77
C CYS A 116 6.32 1.70 10.31
N ALA A 117 6.21 1.44 9.01
CA ALA A 117 6.28 0.08 8.49
C ALA A 117 7.68 -0.53 8.66
N HIS A 118 8.72 0.28 8.48
CA HIS A 118 10.12 -0.18 8.57
C HIS A 118 10.43 -0.80 9.94
N SER A 119 9.79 -0.27 11.01
CA SER A 119 9.98 -0.82 12.37
C SER A 119 9.45 -2.26 12.50
N LEU A 120 8.65 -2.72 11.54
CA LEU A 120 8.03 -4.06 11.57
C LEU A 120 8.70 -5.04 10.59
N PHE A 121 9.71 -4.60 9.84
CA PHE A 121 10.41 -5.47 8.89
C PHE A 121 11.04 -6.64 9.65
N GLY A 122 10.80 -7.85 9.17
CA GLY A 122 11.24 -9.08 9.83
C GLY A 122 10.22 -9.70 10.78
N HIS A 123 9.15 -8.99 11.14
CA HIS A 123 8.12 -9.55 12.04
C HIS A 123 7.38 -10.72 11.36
N ASP A 124 7.05 -11.76 12.11
CA ASP A 124 6.45 -12.99 11.58
C ASP A 124 5.10 -12.76 10.89
N ARG A 125 4.33 -11.79 11.34
CA ARG A 125 3.01 -11.47 10.77
C ARG A 125 3.02 -10.29 9.82
N PHE A 126 4.22 -9.80 9.43
CA PHE A 126 4.35 -8.64 8.56
C PHE A 126 5.11 -9.04 7.29
N LEU A 127 4.56 -8.70 6.13
CA LEU A 127 5.18 -8.97 4.83
C LEU A 127 5.27 -7.66 4.04
N ASN A 128 6.48 -7.28 3.64
CA ASN A 128 6.69 -6.16 2.72
C ASN A 128 6.66 -6.68 1.27
N ILE A 129 5.85 -6.04 0.44
CA ILE A 129 5.74 -6.30 -1.01
C ILE A 129 6.08 -5.00 -1.74
N ARG A 130 6.98 -5.08 -2.72
CA ARG A 130 7.21 -3.95 -3.64
C ARG A 130 6.14 -3.98 -4.73
N TYR A 131 5.48 -2.85 -4.94
CA TYR A 131 4.47 -2.71 -5.99
C TYR A 131 5.03 -3.08 -7.36
N GLU A 132 6.26 -2.63 -7.64
CA GLU A 132 6.93 -2.88 -8.92
C GLU A 132 7.14 -4.37 -9.17
N ASP A 133 7.54 -5.12 -8.13
CA ASP A 133 7.69 -6.58 -8.24
C ASP A 133 6.34 -7.24 -8.48
N PHE A 134 5.32 -6.81 -7.74
CA PHE A 134 3.97 -7.35 -7.88
C PHE A 134 3.44 -7.19 -9.31
N VAL A 135 3.61 -6.01 -9.92
CA VAL A 135 3.04 -5.79 -11.26
C VAL A 135 3.92 -6.35 -12.39
N ASN A 136 5.22 -6.56 -12.12
CA ASN A 136 6.11 -7.18 -13.11
C ASN A 136 6.06 -8.71 -13.08
N ASN A 137 5.85 -9.29 -11.90
CA ASN A 137 5.78 -10.76 -11.74
C ASN A 137 4.76 -11.12 -10.66
N PRO A 138 3.46 -11.04 -11.01
CA PRO A 138 2.41 -11.26 -10.01
C PRO A 138 2.43 -12.64 -9.38
N ASP A 139 2.77 -13.68 -10.12
CA ASP A 139 2.79 -15.06 -9.59
C ASP A 139 3.96 -15.26 -8.61
N ALA A 140 5.10 -14.60 -8.82
CA ALA A 140 6.20 -14.63 -7.85
C ALA A 140 5.78 -13.94 -6.55
N THR A 141 5.07 -12.81 -6.65
CA THR A 141 4.52 -12.12 -5.48
C THR A 141 3.50 -13.00 -4.75
N GLN A 142 2.65 -13.71 -5.50
CA GLN A 142 1.70 -14.66 -4.90
C GLN A 142 2.45 -15.77 -4.14
N SER A 143 3.55 -16.27 -4.70
CA SER A 143 4.38 -17.29 -4.05
C SER A 143 5.02 -16.77 -2.77
N GLN A 144 5.48 -15.52 -2.78
CA GLN A 144 6.02 -14.85 -1.59
C GLN A 144 4.94 -14.77 -0.48
N ILE A 145 3.71 -14.42 -0.85
CA ILE A 145 2.58 -14.34 0.09
C ILE A 145 2.27 -15.72 0.68
N THR A 146 2.21 -16.76 -0.15
CA THR A 146 1.91 -18.12 0.34
C THR A 146 3.04 -18.68 1.19
N ALA A 147 4.29 -18.35 0.89
CA ALA A 147 5.42 -18.76 1.72
C ALA A 147 5.35 -18.12 3.11
N LYS A 148 4.94 -16.84 3.18
CA LYS A 148 4.80 -16.12 4.46
C LYS A 148 3.57 -16.56 5.25
N PHE A 149 2.45 -16.79 4.54
CA PHE A 149 1.15 -17.14 5.14
C PHE A 149 0.64 -18.47 4.57
N PRO A 150 1.27 -19.63 4.94
CA PRO A 150 1.00 -20.91 4.29
C PRO A 150 -0.42 -21.47 4.54
N TRP A 151 -1.18 -20.85 5.41
CA TRP A 151 -2.59 -21.19 5.65
C TRP A 151 -3.54 -20.59 4.60
N LEU A 152 -3.06 -19.72 3.69
CA LEU A 152 -3.87 -19.21 2.59
C LEU A 152 -4.09 -20.27 1.54
N GLU A 153 -5.35 -20.53 1.21
CA GLU A 153 -5.74 -21.52 0.21
C GLU A 153 -5.85 -20.85 -1.16
N LYS A 154 -4.91 -21.19 -2.05
CA LYS A 154 -4.86 -20.63 -3.41
C LYS A 154 -5.96 -21.26 -4.28
N GLN A 155 -6.67 -20.41 -5.04
CA GLN A 155 -7.71 -20.83 -6.00
C GLN A 155 -7.29 -20.57 -7.45
N HIS A 156 -6.68 -19.41 -7.70
CA HIS A 156 -6.23 -19.02 -9.04
C HIS A 156 -4.85 -18.37 -8.96
N LYS A 157 -4.16 -18.26 -10.08
CA LYS A 157 -2.91 -17.50 -10.15
C LYS A 157 -3.21 -15.99 -10.23
N PHE A 158 -2.30 -15.18 -9.69
CA PHE A 158 -2.42 -13.73 -9.84
C PHE A 158 -2.38 -13.28 -11.31
N SER A 159 -1.62 -14.01 -12.16
CA SER A 159 -1.59 -13.74 -13.59
C SER A 159 -2.96 -13.95 -14.27
N GLU A 160 -3.82 -14.80 -13.68
CA GLU A 160 -5.17 -15.10 -14.17
C GLU A 160 -6.25 -14.23 -13.52
N TYR A 161 -5.87 -13.31 -12.64
CA TYR A 161 -6.80 -12.50 -11.85
C TYR A 161 -7.92 -11.89 -12.68
N HIS A 162 -7.57 -11.32 -13.84
CA HIS A 162 -8.53 -10.59 -14.68
C HIS A 162 -9.61 -11.47 -15.29
N GLU A 163 -9.38 -12.78 -15.35
CA GLU A 163 -10.35 -13.77 -15.89
C GLU A 163 -11.40 -14.16 -14.84
N HIS A 164 -11.08 -14.00 -13.56
CA HIS A 164 -11.93 -14.46 -12.46
C HIS A 164 -12.49 -13.33 -11.60
N ALA A 165 -11.99 -12.10 -11.75
CA ALA A 165 -12.31 -10.99 -10.86
C ALA A 165 -13.78 -10.55 -10.97
N GLN A 166 -14.44 -10.45 -9.83
CA GLN A 166 -15.78 -9.87 -9.69
C GLN A 166 -15.64 -8.65 -8.76
N VAL A 167 -15.25 -7.53 -9.34
CA VAL A 167 -14.93 -6.32 -8.57
C VAL A 167 -16.10 -5.34 -8.52
N SER A 168 -16.21 -4.61 -7.42
CA SER A 168 -17.22 -3.56 -7.26
C SER A 168 -16.94 -2.41 -8.23
N GLU A 169 -17.97 -1.61 -8.52
CA GLU A 169 -17.80 -0.43 -9.37
C GLU A 169 -16.79 0.56 -8.78
N LYS A 170 -16.73 0.69 -7.46
CA LYS A 170 -15.72 1.54 -6.80
C LYS A 170 -14.29 1.05 -7.08
N SER A 171 -14.08 -0.27 -7.00
CA SER A 171 -12.76 -0.86 -7.29
C SER A 171 -12.43 -0.72 -8.79
N LYS A 172 -13.41 -0.92 -9.68
CA LYS A 172 -13.20 -0.71 -11.12
C LYS A 172 -12.73 0.72 -11.42
N VAL A 173 -13.39 1.71 -10.84
CA VAL A 173 -13.01 3.12 -11.02
C VAL A 173 -11.60 3.36 -10.48
N ALA A 174 -11.30 2.86 -9.26
CA ALA A 174 -9.98 3.06 -8.63
C ALA A 174 -8.84 2.42 -9.43
N MET A 175 -9.11 1.30 -10.11
CA MET A 175 -8.11 0.55 -10.91
C MET A 175 -8.14 0.92 -12.40
N ARG A 176 -9.10 1.75 -12.83
CA ARG A 176 -9.35 2.07 -14.25
C ARG A 176 -9.70 0.81 -15.05
N GLY A 177 -10.57 -0.03 -14.48
CA GLY A 177 -11.04 -1.27 -15.09
C GLY A 177 -10.31 -2.51 -14.61
N VAL A 178 -10.85 -3.66 -14.97
CA VAL A 178 -10.24 -4.98 -14.72
C VAL A 178 -9.43 -5.36 -15.96
N ARG A 179 -8.15 -5.66 -15.75
CA ARG A 179 -7.23 -6.03 -16.83
C ARG A 179 -6.09 -6.87 -16.23
N PRO A 180 -5.29 -7.53 -17.07
CA PRO A 180 -4.11 -8.24 -16.56
C PRO A 180 -3.25 -7.33 -15.69
N ILE A 181 -2.70 -7.87 -14.61
CA ILE A 181 -1.77 -7.15 -13.74
C ILE A 181 -0.51 -6.84 -14.56
N GLY A 182 -0.10 -5.57 -14.57
CA GLY A 182 1.08 -5.17 -15.35
C GLY A 182 1.62 -3.81 -14.94
N PRO A 183 2.82 -3.46 -15.43
CA PRO A 183 3.60 -2.32 -14.92
C PRO A 183 3.24 -0.96 -15.52
N THR A 184 2.02 -0.78 -16.00
CA THR A 184 1.60 0.46 -16.71
C THR A 184 1.75 1.73 -15.87
N SER A 185 1.88 1.60 -14.56
CA SER A 185 2.02 2.74 -13.65
C SER A 185 3.41 2.84 -13.01
N VAL A 186 4.40 2.12 -13.56
CA VAL A 186 5.79 2.17 -13.07
C VAL A 186 6.56 3.20 -13.91
N GLY A 187 7.29 4.09 -13.24
CA GLY A 187 8.13 5.10 -13.89
C GLY A 187 7.36 6.29 -14.46
N VAL A 188 6.08 6.43 -14.12
CA VAL A 188 5.23 7.53 -14.63
C VAL A 188 5.77 8.89 -14.17
N TRP A 189 6.50 8.93 -13.06
CA TRP A 189 7.09 10.16 -12.51
C TRP A 189 7.96 10.91 -13.55
N ARG A 190 8.56 10.19 -14.51
CA ARG A 190 9.40 10.80 -15.55
C ARG A 190 8.65 11.82 -16.43
N LYS A 191 7.33 11.74 -16.42
CA LYS A 191 6.46 12.68 -17.14
C LYS A 191 6.04 13.87 -16.27
N HIS A 192 6.50 13.91 -15.01
CA HIS A 192 6.06 14.90 -14.01
C HIS A 192 7.24 15.43 -13.20
N LEU A 193 8.35 15.72 -13.85
CA LEU A 193 9.61 16.12 -13.20
C LEU A 193 9.42 17.38 -12.35
N GLY A 194 8.58 18.33 -12.81
CA GLY A 194 8.29 19.55 -12.02
C GLY A 194 7.72 19.24 -10.64
N ARG A 195 6.90 18.18 -10.53
CA ARG A 195 6.38 17.75 -9.22
C ARG A 195 7.51 17.21 -8.33
N ILE A 196 8.45 16.47 -8.89
CA ILE A 196 9.61 15.96 -8.14
C ILE A 196 10.44 17.14 -7.60
N VAL A 197 10.76 18.12 -8.49
CA VAL A 197 11.50 19.33 -8.10
C VAL A 197 10.77 20.07 -6.97
N GLN A 198 9.45 20.26 -7.10
CA GLN A 198 8.65 20.92 -6.08
C GLN A 198 8.77 20.22 -4.73
N GLN A 199 8.64 18.89 -4.71
CA GLN A 199 8.67 18.13 -3.46
C GLN A 199 10.07 18.14 -2.82
N GLN A 200 11.12 18.09 -3.63
CA GLN A 200 12.49 18.21 -3.10
C GLN A 200 12.76 19.62 -2.56
N ALA A 201 12.21 20.66 -3.19
CA ALA A 201 12.36 22.03 -2.68
C ALA A 201 11.68 22.22 -1.31
N ILE A 202 10.56 21.52 -1.06
CA ILE A 202 9.82 21.62 0.20
C ILE A 202 10.42 20.72 1.30
N HIS A 203 10.90 19.53 0.94
CA HIS A 203 11.18 18.45 1.90
C HIS A 203 12.62 17.91 1.85
N GLY A 204 13.47 18.46 0.98
CA GLY A 204 14.83 17.96 0.76
C GLY A 204 14.87 16.79 -0.22
N THR A 205 16.08 16.42 -0.63
CA THR A 205 16.29 15.35 -1.62
C THR A 205 15.60 14.04 -1.22
N MET A 206 15.09 13.33 -2.22
CA MET A 206 14.54 11.97 -2.05
C MET A 206 15.60 10.87 -2.18
N THR A 207 16.86 11.23 -2.48
CA THR A 207 17.91 10.21 -2.71
C THR A 207 18.06 9.22 -1.55
N PRO A 208 18.06 9.66 -0.25
CA PRO A 208 18.17 8.67 0.84
C PRO A 208 16.99 7.68 0.85
N ASP A 209 15.77 8.14 0.55
CA ASP A 209 14.60 7.27 0.49
C ASP A 209 14.73 6.24 -0.64
N LEU A 210 15.17 6.71 -1.81
CA LEU A 210 15.28 5.89 -3.01
C LEU A 210 16.41 4.86 -2.86
N VAL A 211 17.55 5.26 -2.32
CA VAL A 211 18.69 4.35 -2.08
C VAL A 211 18.32 3.34 -0.99
N GLY A 212 17.71 3.81 0.10
CA GLY A 212 17.30 2.93 1.20
C GLY A 212 16.29 1.85 0.78
N CYS A 213 15.46 2.14 -0.22
CA CYS A 213 14.47 1.19 -0.75
C CYS A 213 14.96 0.48 -2.03
N GLY A 214 16.17 0.74 -2.48
CA GLY A 214 16.75 0.07 -3.66
C GLY A 214 16.16 0.50 -5.00
N TYR A 215 15.60 1.72 -5.07
CA TYR A 215 15.12 2.29 -6.34
C TYR A 215 16.25 2.97 -7.11
N GLU A 216 17.23 3.48 -6.41
CA GLU A 216 18.42 4.10 -6.99
C GLU A 216 19.67 3.63 -6.22
N SER A 217 20.84 3.76 -6.83
CA SER A 217 22.11 3.41 -6.19
C SER A 217 22.92 4.64 -5.75
N SER A 218 22.58 5.82 -6.27
CA SER A 218 23.34 7.07 -6.07
C SER A 218 22.44 8.27 -6.34
N PRO A 219 22.93 9.51 -6.08
CA PRO A 219 22.16 10.71 -6.44
C PRO A 219 22.15 11.01 -7.96
N ASP A 220 22.83 10.25 -8.78
CA ASP A 220 22.95 10.51 -10.23
C ASP A 220 21.60 10.57 -10.94
N TRP A 221 20.57 9.94 -10.38
CA TRP A 221 19.21 10.01 -10.92
C TRP A 221 18.68 11.45 -10.98
N GLU A 222 19.22 12.34 -10.13
CA GLU A 222 18.74 13.73 -10.04
C GLU A 222 19.12 14.57 -11.29
N VAL A 223 20.05 14.08 -12.12
CA VAL A 223 20.48 14.80 -13.33
C VAL A 223 19.30 15.11 -14.27
N VAL A 224 18.26 14.26 -14.26
CA VAL A 224 17.07 14.50 -15.10
C VAL A 224 16.24 15.71 -14.61
N LEU A 225 16.52 16.23 -13.41
CA LEU A 225 15.82 17.36 -12.82
C LEU A 225 16.49 18.71 -13.17
N ASP A 226 17.68 18.68 -13.76
CA ASP A 226 18.45 19.91 -14.04
C ASP A 226 17.65 20.84 -14.99
N GLY A 227 17.48 22.09 -14.55
CA GLY A 227 16.74 23.08 -15.32
C GLY A 227 15.22 22.93 -15.29
N VAL A 228 14.69 21.93 -14.61
CA VAL A 228 13.24 21.70 -14.54
C VAL A 228 12.62 22.68 -13.50
N LEU A 229 11.58 23.40 -13.92
CA LEU A 229 10.86 24.30 -13.02
C LEU A 229 9.89 23.53 -12.11
N PRO A 230 9.75 23.93 -10.84
CA PRO A 230 8.83 23.26 -9.94
C PRO A 230 7.36 23.44 -10.35
N ASP A 231 6.58 22.39 -10.17
CA ASP A 231 5.12 22.41 -10.34
C ASP A 231 4.51 23.33 -9.26
N LYS A 232 3.33 23.87 -9.55
CA LYS A 232 2.60 24.78 -8.64
C LYS A 232 1.38 24.13 -8.00
N SER A 233 1.01 22.91 -8.42
CA SER A 233 -0.18 22.22 -7.91
C SER A 233 0.01 21.79 -6.45
N ASN A 234 -1.07 21.89 -5.69
CA ASN A 234 -1.08 21.52 -4.27
C ASN A 234 -1.25 20.01 -4.08
N SER A 235 -1.00 19.55 -2.86
CA SER A 235 -1.29 18.19 -2.41
C SER A 235 -2.59 18.15 -1.61
N TRP A 236 -3.36 17.08 -1.74
CA TRP A 236 -4.53 16.84 -0.88
C TRP A 236 -4.11 16.70 0.58
N TYR A 237 -3.03 15.96 0.85
CA TYR A 237 -2.47 15.88 2.20
C TYR A 237 -1.55 17.07 2.46
N PRO A 238 -1.61 17.68 3.65
CA PRO A 238 -0.81 18.88 3.95
C PRO A 238 0.69 18.61 3.87
N GLU A 239 1.43 19.57 3.34
CA GLU A 239 2.90 19.47 3.24
C GLU A 239 3.59 19.54 4.60
N LYS A 240 2.94 20.18 5.60
CA LYS A 240 3.43 20.23 6.98
C LYS A 240 2.37 19.69 7.92
N LYS A 241 2.80 19.02 8.98
CA LYS A 241 1.83 18.59 10.01
C LYS A 241 1.13 19.81 10.60
N PRO A 242 -0.19 19.76 10.78
CA PRO A 242 -0.89 20.82 11.52
C PRO A 242 -0.29 21.00 12.92
N PHE A 243 -0.37 22.22 13.44
CA PHE A 243 0.26 22.58 14.71
C PHE A 243 -0.12 21.62 15.86
N TRP A 244 -1.40 21.22 15.94
CA TRP A 244 -1.88 20.32 16.99
C TRP A 244 -1.34 18.89 16.89
N GLN A 245 -0.84 18.48 15.74
CA GLN A 245 -0.21 17.16 15.53
C GLN A 245 1.30 17.19 15.78
N ARG A 246 1.84 18.37 16.08
CA ARG A 246 3.28 18.53 16.38
C ARG A 246 3.57 18.39 17.88
N ILE A 247 2.53 18.31 18.69
CA ILE A 247 2.61 18.24 20.15
C ILE A 247 2.46 16.82 20.70
N UNK A 248 2.26 16.27 19.87
CA UNK A 248 2.15 14.89 20.19
C UNK A 248 3.24 14.05 19.93
#